data_db633d20d54356364f26816c7bcf5184
#
_entry.id   db633d20d54356364f26816c7bcf5184
#
_cell.length_a   1.000
_cell.length_b   1.000
_cell.length_c   1.000
_cell.angle_alpha   90.00
_cell.angle_beta   90.00
_cell.angle_gamma   90.00
#
_symmetry.space_group_name_H-M   'P 1'
#
loop_
_entity.id
_entity.type
_entity.pdbx_description
1 polymer ?
#
loop_
_entity_poly.entity_id
_entity_poly.type
_entity_poly.pdbx_seq_one_letter_code
_entity_poly.pdbx_strand_id
1 'polypeptide(L)'
;MQVAVIHTAFEKSPRTVAIVAVGTRTGDEALEYAYHRTQTLAGSWSRNDFEPNPDYSEDVTVMADLPVHDGVTYGLRSTSMGDQMLLGNEKYEVAMCGFDRI
;
A
#
# COMPACT_ATOMS: atom_id res chain seq x y z
N MET A 1 9.17 -7.34 10.90
CA MET A 1 8.84 -5.90 10.90
C MET A 1 7.77 -5.63 9.86
N GLN A 2 6.98 -4.58 10.06
CA GLN A 2 5.85 -4.25 9.19
C GLN A 2 5.83 -2.77 8.89
N VAL A 3 5.27 -2.43 7.72
CA VAL A 3 4.96 -1.05 7.34
C VAL A 3 3.45 -0.95 7.16
N ALA A 4 2.84 0.01 7.83
CA ALA A 4 1.44 0.34 7.58
C ALA A 4 1.38 1.35 6.43
N VAL A 5 0.55 1.07 5.43
CA VAL A 5 0.36 1.96 4.28
C VAL A 5 -0.96 2.70 4.47
N ILE A 6 -0.91 4.02 4.44
CA ILE A 6 -2.02 4.90 4.77
C ILE A 6 -2.31 5.78 3.55
N HIS A 7 -3.47 5.57 2.94
CA HIS A 7 -3.89 6.42 1.82
C HIS A 7 -4.53 7.70 2.35
N THR A 8 -3.99 8.82 1.92
CA THR A 8 -4.50 10.14 2.29
C THR A 8 -4.47 11.14 1.14
N ALA A 9 -3.73 10.85 0.06
CA ALA A 9 -3.53 11.80 -1.03
C ALA A 9 -4.83 12.22 -1.73
N PHE A 10 -5.79 11.30 -1.83
CA PHE A 10 -7.06 11.54 -2.52
C PHE A 10 -8.28 11.29 -1.64
N GLU A 11 -8.07 10.97 -0.37
CA GLU A 11 -9.15 10.67 0.57
C GLU A 11 -9.44 11.88 1.45
N LYS A 12 -10.69 12.00 1.94
CA LYS A 12 -11.08 13.07 2.86
C LYS A 12 -10.44 12.91 4.23
N SER A 13 -10.13 11.67 4.62
CA SER A 13 -9.46 11.38 5.87
C SER A 13 -8.47 10.23 5.66
N PRO A 14 -7.42 10.14 6.47
CA PRO A 14 -6.45 9.05 6.37
C PRO A 14 -7.12 7.68 6.50
N ARG A 15 -6.68 6.74 5.68
CA ARG A 15 -7.22 5.38 5.65
C ARG A 15 -6.09 4.38 5.55
N THR A 16 -5.94 3.54 6.56
CA THR A 16 -4.98 2.44 6.49
C THR A 16 -5.51 1.40 5.51
N VAL A 17 -4.76 1.14 4.46
CA VAL A 17 -5.18 0.21 3.40
C VAL A 17 -4.43 -1.10 3.43
N ALA A 18 -3.24 -1.13 4.01
CA ALA A 18 -2.42 -2.34 4.04
C ALA A 18 -1.44 -2.35 5.19
N ILE A 19 -1.10 -3.55 5.64
CA ILE A 19 0.06 -3.83 6.46
C ILE A 19 0.96 -4.72 5.61
N VAL A 20 2.20 -4.31 5.40
CA VAL A 20 3.16 -5.03 4.57
C VAL A 20 4.27 -5.60 5.46
N ALA A 21 4.43 -6.92 5.42
CA ALA A 21 5.54 -7.58 6.09
C ALA A 21 6.82 -7.31 5.28
N VAL A 22 7.82 -6.69 5.90
CA VAL A 22 9.03 -6.28 5.19
C VAL A 22 10.27 -7.10 5.59
N GLY A 23 10.08 -8.12 6.44
CA GLY A 23 11.16 -9.03 6.85
C GLY A 23 12.26 -8.28 7.59
N THR A 24 13.50 -8.46 7.15
CA THR A 24 14.68 -7.81 7.75
C THR A 24 15.02 -6.47 7.11
N ARG A 25 14.22 -6.00 6.15
CA ARG A 25 14.44 -4.69 5.53
C ARG A 25 14.24 -3.58 6.55
N THR A 26 15.03 -2.53 6.43
CA THR A 26 14.97 -1.38 7.35
C THR A 26 15.00 -0.07 6.55
N GLY A 27 14.58 1.02 7.18
CA GLY A 27 14.67 2.36 6.59
C GLY A 27 14.00 2.46 5.23
N ASP A 28 14.67 3.13 4.31
CA ASP A 28 14.15 3.35 2.96
C ASP A 28 13.88 2.05 2.20
N GLU A 29 14.68 1.02 2.43
CA GLU A 29 14.44 -0.28 1.79
C GLU A 29 13.09 -0.87 2.19
N ALA A 30 12.72 -0.76 3.47
CA ALA A 30 11.43 -1.24 3.96
C ALA A 30 10.28 -0.42 3.35
N LEU A 31 10.45 0.91 3.29
CA LEU A 31 9.43 1.81 2.73
C LEU A 31 9.26 1.57 1.23
N GLU A 32 10.36 1.41 0.49
CA GLU A 32 10.31 1.10 -0.93
C GLU A 32 9.63 -0.23 -1.20
N TYR A 33 9.93 -1.24 -0.40
CA TYR A 33 9.28 -2.55 -0.54
C TYR A 33 7.77 -2.42 -0.37
N ALA A 34 7.33 -1.72 0.68
CA ALA A 34 5.90 -1.52 0.92
C ALA A 34 5.25 -0.71 -0.20
N TYR A 35 5.95 0.29 -0.72
CA TYR A 35 5.46 1.08 -1.85
C TYR A 35 5.24 0.20 -3.09
N HIS A 36 6.24 -0.61 -3.45
CA HIS A 36 6.15 -1.49 -4.62
C HIS A 36 5.09 -2.57 -4.47
N ARG A 37 4.89 -3.11 -3.26
CA ARG A 37 3.88 -4.13 -3.02
C ARG A 37 2.45 -3.59 -3.00
N THR A 38 2.28 -2.27 -3.02
CA THR A 38 0.95 -1.63 -3.09
C THR A 38 0.76 -0.85 -4.40
N GLN A 39 1.34 -1.38 -5.49
CA GLN A 39 1.17 -0.84 -6.84
C GLN A 39 0.40 -1.80 -7.70
N THR A 40 -0.54 -1.26 -8.47
CA THR A 40 -1.26 -2.02 -9.50
C THR A 40 -0.61 -1.73 -10.85
N LEU A 41 0.05 -2.73 -11.41
CA LEU A 41 0.77 -2.62 -12.69
C LEU A 41 0.14 -3.48 -13.77
N ALA A 42 -0.10 -4.76 -13.47
CA ALA A 42 -0.66 -5.71 -14.44
C ALA A 42 -1.84 -6.50 -13.87
N GLY A 43 -2.10 -6.38 -12.59
CA GLY A 43 -3.20 -7.03 -11.90
C GLY A 43 -3.79 -6.10 -10.86
N SER A 44 -3.83 -6.56 -9.60
CA SER A 44 -4.26 -5.75 -8.47
C SER A 44 -3.47 -6.12 -7.23
N TRP A 45 -2.88 -5.14 -6.57
CA TRP A 45 -2.14 -5.41 -5.33
C TRP A 45 -3.07 -5.81 -4.18
N SER A 46 -4.34 -5.44 -4.25
CA SER A 46 -5.28 -5.59 -3.14
C SER A 46 -6.30 -6.72 -3.32
N ARG A 47 -6.24 -7.46 -4.43
CA ARG A 47 -7.17 -8.56 -4.70
C ARG A 47 -6.40 -9.86 -4.87
N ASN A 48 -7.00 -10.96 -4.38
CA ASN A 48 -6.42 -12.30 -4.56
C ASN A 48 -7.44 -13.29 -5.14
N ASP A 49 -8.49 -12.77 -5.78
CA ASP A 49 -9.63 -13.55 -6.24
C ASP A 49 -9.64 -13.81 -7.74
N PHE A 50 -8.54 -13.54 -8.42
CA PHE A 50 -8.40 -13.84 -9.86
C PHE A 50 -6.96 -14.17 -10.22
N GLU A 51 -6.81 -14.87 -11.34
CA GLU A 51 -5.48 -15.24 -11.85
C GLU A 51 -5.45 -15.04 -13.39
N PRO A 52 -4.29 -14.66 -13.95
CA PRO A 52 -3.06 -14.34 -13.24
C PRO A 52 -3.14 -12.95 -12.59
N ASN A 53 -2.55 -12.81 -11.42
CA ASN A 53 -2.46 -11.53 -10.71
C ASN A 53 -1.03 -11.34 -10.19
N PRO A 54 -0.11 -10.86 -11.05
CA PRO A 54 1.30 -10.75 -10.67
C PRO A 54 1.58 -9.68 -9.61
N ASP A 55 0.62 -8.78 -9.35
CA ASP A 55 0.82 -7.69 -8.38
C ASP A 55 0.48 -8.10 -6.95
N TYR A 56 -0.24 -9.20 -6.75
CA TYR A 56 -0.61 -9.65 -5.43
C TYR A 56 0.58 -10.29 -4.71
N SER A 57 0.81 -9.94 -3.46
CA SER A 57 1.86 -10.52 -2.61
C SER A 57 1.28 -11.01 -1.30
N GLU A 58 1.73 -12.17 -0.84
CA GLU A 58 1.34 -12.71 0.45
C GLU A 58 1.87 -11.88 1.62
N ASP A 59 2.88 -11.04 1.38
CA ASP A 59 3.41 -10.12 2.39
C ASP A 59 2.44 -8.98 2.71
N VAL A 60 1.41 -8.79 1.88
CA VAL A 60 0.44 -7.71 2.05
C VAL A 60 -0.84 -8.23 2.69
N THR A 61 -1.23 -7.59 3.80
CA THR A 61 -2.55 -7.76 4.40
C THR A 61 -3.39 -6.53 4.06
N VAL A 62 -4.45 -6.74 3.31
CA VAL A 62 -5.36 -5.64 2.93
C VAL A 62 -6.24 -5.29 4.12
N MET A 63 -6.25 -4.02 4.50
CA MET A 63 -6.90 -3.52 5.71
C MET A 63 -8.16 -2.70 5.45
N ALA A 64 -8.50 -2.47 4.18
CA ALA A 64 -9.65 -1.66 3.81
C ALA A 64 -10.59 -2.47 2.92
N ASP A 65 -11.87 -2.13 2.98
CA ASP A 65 -12.87 -2.77 2.13
C ASP A 65 -12.63 -2.40 0.67
N LEU A 66 -12.80 -3.38 -0.22
CA LEU A 66 -12.70 -3.14 -1.64
C LEU A 66 -13.98 -2.46 -2.16
N PRO A 67 -13.86 -1.44 -3.03
CA PRO A 67 -15.02 -0.79 -3.57
C PRO A 67 -15.83 -1.70 -4.49
N VAL A 68 -17.15 -1.56 -4.45
CA VAL A 68 -18.08 -2.32 -5.28
C VAL A 68 -18.97 -1.34 -6.04
N HIS A 69 -19.01 -1.47 -7.37
CA HIS A 69 -19.87 -0.69 -8.25
C HIS A 69 -20.63 -1.62 -9.18
N ASP A 70 -21.97 -1.50 -9.20
CA ASP A 70 -22.82 -2.31 -10.07
C ASP A 70 -22.56 -3.81 -9.94
N GLY A 71 -22.31 -4.29 -8.71
CA GLY A 71 -22.02 -5.70 -8.45
C GLY A 71 -20.60 -6.13 -8.80
N VAL A 72 -19.76 -5.20 -9.26
CA VAL A 72 -18.36 -5.50 -9.62
C VAL A 72 -17.44 -5.00 -8.51
N THR A 73 -16.57 -5.89 -8.04
CA THR A 73 -15.54 -5.54 -7.04
C THR A 73 -14.30 -5.02 -7.75
N TYR A 74 -13.84 -3.86 -7.31
CA TYR A 74 -12.60 -3.26 -7.81
C TYR A 74 -11.51 -3.33 -6.75
N GLY A 75 -10.26 -3.32 -7.20
CA GLY A 75 -9.13 -3.22 -6.30
C GLY A 75 -8.94 -1.79 -5.78
N LEU A 76 -8.14 -1.66 -4.74
CA LEU A 76 -7.74 -0.36 -4.24
C LEU A 76 -6.70 0.26 -5.18
N ARG A 77 -6.69 1.59 -5.25
CA ARG A 77 -5.70 2.32 -6.05
C ARG A 77 -4.28 2.06 -5.57
N SER A 78 -3.32 2.30 -6.43
CA SER A 78 -1.90 2.26 -6.07
C SER A 78 -1.58 3.36 -5.04
N THR A 79 -0.60 3.07 -4.19
CA THR A 79 -0.04 4.08 -3.29
C THR A 79 0.68 5.14 -4.13
N SER A 80 0.43 6.39 -3.81
CA SER A 80 0.84 7.54 -4.61
C SER A 80 1.54 8.58 -3.76
N MET A 81 2.20 9.53 -4.44
CA MET A 81 2.79 10.69 -3.77
C MET A 81 1.73 11.40 -2.93
N GLY A 82 2.08 11.73 -1.70
CA GLY A 82 1.16 12.30 -0.71
C GLY A 82 0.54 11.29 0.24
N ASP A 83 0.60 10.00 -0.09
CA ASP A 83 0.21 8.96 0.86
C ASP A 83 1.26 8.81 1.94
N GLN A 84 0.92 8.13 3.01
CA GLN A 84 1.78 8.00 4.18
C GLN A 84 2.09 6.55 4.50
N MET A 85 3.19 6.36 5.22
CA MET A 85 3.62 5.05 5.71
C MET A 85 4.09 5.17 7.15
N LEU A 86 3.77 4.17 7.95
CA LEU A 86 4.21 4.08 9.33
C LEU A 86 5.17 2.89 9.46
N LEU A 87 6.41 3.17 9.84
CA LEU A 87 7.44 2.18 10.09
C LEU A 87 7.88 2.32 11.55
N GLY A 88 7.51 1.35 12.39
CA GLY A 88 7.70 1.48 13.82
C GLY A 88 6.92 2.68 14.34
N ASN A 89 7.60 3.62 14.99
CA ASN A 89 7.00 4.85 15.51
C ASN A 89 7.20 6.04 14.58
N GLU A 90 7.77 5.82 13.40
CA GLU A 90 8.11 6.90 12.49
C GLU A 90 7.16 6.92 11.30
N LYS A 91 6.61 8.11 11.03
CA LYS A 91 5.69 8.33 9.93
C LYS A 91 6.40 9.03 8.79
N TYR A 92 6.13 8.58 7.56
CA TYR A 92 6.72 9.11 6.34
C TYR A 92 5.63 9.46 5.34
N GLU A 93 5.92 10.44 4.49
CA GLU A 93 5.08 10.77 3.35
C GLU A 93 5.79 10.36 2.06
N VAL A 94 5.05 9.76 1.14
CA VAL A 94 5.57 9.40 -0.18
C VAL A 94 5.82 10.70 -0.95
N ALA A 95 7.07 10.94 -1.32
CA ALA A 95 7.49 12.15 -2.02
C ALA A 95 7.82 11.85 -3.48
N MET A 96 8.14 12.88 -4.24
CA MET A 96 8.56 12.74 -5.64
C MET A 96 9.81 11.88 -5.75
N CYS A 97 10.74 12.04 -4.81
CA CYS A 97 11.98 11.24 -4.73
C CYS A 97 12.10 10.71 -3.33
N GLY A 98 11.63 9.46 -3.12
CA GLY A 98 11.76 8.80 -1.84
C GLY A 98 10.65 9.13 -0.86
N PHE A 99 11.00 9.20 0.41
CA PHE A 99 10.05 9.33 1.51
C PHE A 99 10.53 10.40 2.48
N ASP A 100 9.64 11.32 2.80
CA ASP A 100 9.93 12.40 3.75
C ASP A 100 9.37 12.02 5.12
N ARG A 101 10.19 12.12 6.14
CA ARG A 101 9.73 11.91 7.49
C ARG A 101 8.89 13.10 7.95
N ILE A 102 7.74 12.79 8.53
CA ILE A 102 6.79 13.81 8.99
C ILE A 102 6.46 13.70 10.48
#